data_e93ef805e3aa59804971eb64ea41402e
#
_entry.id   e93ef805e3aa59804971eb64ea41402e
#
_cell.length_a   1.000
_cell.length_b   1.000
_cell.length_c   1.000
_cell.angle_alpha   90.00
_cell.angle_beta   90.00
_cell.angle_gamma   90.00
#
_symmetry.space_group_name_H-M   'P 1'
#
loop_
_entity.id
_entity.type
_entity.pdbx_description
1 polymer ?
#
loop_
_entity_poly.entity_id
_entity_poly.type
_entity_poly.pdbx_seq_one_letter_code
_entity_poly.pdbx_strand_id
1 'polypeptide(L)'
;MRRPAPEAQAFPDEFTIGVRLGGSLRSVQVMSHYRKLGKPTDQRVAMLRAMTTYLLENGQIKTTVSRAKEVAPIAEKMITLAKNANLANYRRALSWLTKEDVAKKLFDEIGPKYASRNGGYTRGVKIGPRRGDAAEMAIVQLV
;
A
#
# COMPACT_ATOMS: atom_id res chain seq x y z
N MET A 1 -37.21 -19.46 -25.96
CA MET A 1 -36.70 -18.08 -26.09
C MET A 1 -35.45 -17.92 -25.27
N ARG A 2 -34.26 -17.89 -25.91
CA ARG A 2 -32.98 -17.71 -25.25
C ARG A 2 -32.66 -16.21 -25.26
N ARG A 3 -32.36 -15.63 -24.11
CA ARG A 3 -31.89 -14.24 -24.00
C ARG A 3 -30.51 -14.11 -24.62
N PRO A 4 -30.23 -13.09 -25.45
CA PRO A 4 -28.87 -12.85 -25.95
C PRO A 4 -27.94 -12.41 -24.82
N ALA A 5 -26.70 -12.86 -24.88
CA ALA A 5 -25.62 -12.46 -23.97
C ALA A 5 -25.28 -10.96 -24.20
N PRO A 6 -24.86 -10.23 -23.16
CA PRO A 6 -24.43 -8.84 -23.32
C PRO A 6 -23.16 -8.79 -24.19
N GLU A 7 -23.22 -7.97 -25.23
CA GLU A 7 -22.09 -7.69 -26.12
C GLU A 7 -20.91 -7.12 -25.33
N ALA A 8 -19.76 -7.78 -25.49
CA ALA A 8 -18.50 -7.27 -25.01
C ALA A 8 -18.18 -5.97 -25.77
N GLN A 9 -18.21 -4.85 -25.07
CA GLN A 9 -17.76 -3.57 -25.62
C GLN A 9 -16.26 -3.68 -25.93
N ALA A 10 -15.95 -3.71 -27.22
CA ALA A 10 -14.59 -3.65 -27.74
C ALA A 10 -13.99 -2.29 -27.35
N PHE A 11 -12.82 -2.34 -26.70
CA PHE A 11 -12.00 -1.15 -26.45
C PHE A 11 -11.45 -0.66 -27.82
N PRO A 12 -11.46 0.64 -28.09
CA PRO A 12 -10.93 1.17 -29.35
C PRO A 12 -9.41 0.98 -29.41
N ASP A 13 -8.95 0.36 -30.51
CA ASP A 13 -7.56 0.00 -30.81
C ASP A 13 -6.67 1.18 -31.25
N GLU A 14 -6.96 2.39 -30.83
CA GLU A 14 -6.11 3.53 -31.20
C GLU A 14 -5.68 4.34 -29.97
N PHE A 15 -4.69 3.83 -29.25
CA PHE A 15 -3.85 4.67 -28.41
C PHE A 15 -2.38 4.43 -28.72
N THR A 16 -1.94 4.95 -29.87
CA THR A 16 -0.51 5.09 -30.17
C THR A 16 0.09 6.10 -29.20
N ILE A 17 0.60 5.62 -28.06
CA ILE A 17 1.38 6.43 -27.15
C ILE A 17 2.77 6.58 -27.73
N GLY A 18 3.03 7.74 -28.34
CA GLY A 18 4.39 8.16 -28.66
C GLY A 18 5.25 8.14 -27.40
N VAL A 19 6.19 7.21 -27.33
CA VAL A 19 7.19 7.10 -26.27
C VAL A 19 8.13 8.31 -26.42
N ARG A 20 7.86 9.39 -25.72
CA ARG A 20 8.88 10.40 -25.42
C ARG A 20 9.82 9.82 -24.36
N LEU A 21 10.93 9.26 -24.83
CA LEU A 21 12.11 8.98 -24.01
C LEU A 21 12.66 10.34 -23.52
N GLY A 22 12.40 10.70 -22.29
CA GLY A 22 12.89 11.95 -21.69
C GLY A 22 12.05 12.46 -20.53
N GLY A 23 11.51 11.59 -19.71
CA GLY A 23 10.86 11.94 -18.46
C GLY A 23 11.45 11.10 -17.35
N SER A 24 12.36 11.67 -16.57
CA SER A 24 12.77 11.12 -15.27
C SER A 24 11.55 10.51 -14.59
N LEU A 25 11.55 9.19 -14.44
CA LEU A 25 10.67 8.52 -13.50
C LEU A 25 10.91 9.21 -12.16
N ARG A 26 10.06 10.14 -11.78
CA ARG A 26 9.96 10.57 -10.40
C ARG A 26 9.48 9.34 -9.64
N SER A 27 10.43 8.44 -9.38
CA SER A 27 10.30 7.47 -8.31
C SER A 27 9.68 8.22 -7.15
N VAL A 28 8.58 7.70 -6.62
CA VAL A 28 7.90 8.26 -5.46
C VAL A 28 8.98 8.62 -4.44
N GLN A 29 9.34 9.89 -4.36
CA GLN A 29 10.44 10.39 -3.55
C GLN A 29 9.90 10.50 -2.11
N VAL A 30 9.69 9.33 -1.53
CA VAL A 30 9.17 9.11 -0.19
C VAL A 30 10.28 9.28 0.86
N MET A 31 11.49 9.68 0.45
CA MET A 31 12.72 9.33 1.17
C MET A 31 13.29 10.41 2.10
N SER A 32 12.83 11.66 2.06
CA SER A 32 13.46 12.72 2.87
C SER A 32 12.92 12.84 4.31
N HIS A 33 11.73 12.32 4.59
CA HIS A 33 11.09 12.43 5.91
C HIS A 33 11.06 11.13 6.73
N TYR A 34 11.60 10.02 6.22
CA TYR A 34 11.57 8.73 6.90
C TYR A 34 12.80 8.47 7.74
N ARG A 35 12.61 7.81 8.88
CA ARG A 35 13.69 7.37 9.76
C ARG A 35 14.57 6.36 9.02
N LYS A 36 15.89 6.45 9.27
CA LYS A 36 16.86 5.50 8.67
C LYS A 36 16.70 4.06 9.20
N LEU A 37 16.16 3.89 10.41
CA LEU A 37 15.92 2.59 11.07
C LEU A 37 17.17 1.70 11.16
N GLY A 38 18.37 2.30 11.17
CA GLY A 38 19.65 1.58 11.24
C GLY A 38 19.94 0.70 10.00
N LYS A 39 19.34 1.01 8.83
CA LYS A 39 19.47 0.18 7.62
C LYS A 39 19.86 1.01 6.40
N PRO A 40 20.64 0.42 5.46
CA PRO A 40 20.81 0.96 4.10
C PRO A 40 19.45 1.18 3.43
N THR A 41 19.42 2.07 2.44
CA THR A 41 18.17 2.47 1.79
C THR A 41 17.40 1.29 1.20
N ASP A 42 18.07 0.40 0.50
CA ASP A 42 17.46 -0.74 -0.19
C ASP A 42 16.82 -1.71 0.79
N GLN A 43 17.56 -2.08 1.86
CA GLN A 43 17.05 -2.96 2.92
C GLN A 43 15.88 -2.31 3.68
N ARG A 44 15.93 -0.99 3.91
CA ARG A 44 14.85 -0.26 4.56
C ARG A 44 13.59 -0.29 3.73
N VAL A 45 13.70 0.01 2.43
CA VAL A 45 12.57 -0.01 1.49
C VAL A 45 11.97 -1.41 1.39
N ALA A 46 12.81 -2.44 1.22
CA ALA A 46 12.35 -3.83 1.16
C ALA A 46 11.60 -4.23 2.44
N MET A 47 12.13 -3.87 3.61
CA MET A 47 11.47 -4.12 4.89
C MET A 47 10.11 -3.41 4.99
N LEU A 48 10.03 -2.14 4.63
CA LEU A 48 8.77 -1.37 4.69
C LEU A 48 7.73 -1.90 3.71
N ARG A 49 8.14 -2.32 2.50
CA ARG A 49 7.26 -2.99 1.53
C ARG A 49 6.66 -4.27 2.08
N ALA A 50 7.51 -5.16 2.62
CA ALA A 50 7.06 -6.40 3.22
C ALA A 50 6.09 -6.16 4.38
N MET A 51 6.43 -5.24 5.30
CA MET A 51 5.58 -4.93 6.46
C MET A 51 4.23 -4.31 6.04
N THR A 52 4.22 -3.45 5.03
CA THR A 52 2.97 -2.88 4.48
C THR A 52 2.11 -3.97 3.85
N THR A 53 2.71 -4.88 3.08
CA THR A 53 2.01 -6.01 2.47
C THR A 53 1.37 -6.90 3.55
N TYR A 54 2.12 -7.26 4.61
CA TYR A 54 1.59 -8.06 5.72
C TYR A 54 0.49 -7.35 6.51
N LEU A 55 0.60 -6.02 6.70
CA LEU A 55 -0.44 -5.24 7.36
C LEU A 55 -1.77 -5.28 6.58
N LEU A 56 -1.71 -5.12 5.26
CA LEU A 56 -2.89 -5.15 4.39
C LEU A 56 -3.46 -6.58 4.25
N GLU A 57 -2.61 -7.60 4.26
CA GLU A 57 -3.01 -9.02 4.18
C GLU A 57 -3.76 -9.46 5.44
N ASN A 58 -3.19 -9.19 6.63
CA ASN A 58 -3.67 -9.69 7.92
C ASN A 58 -4.53 -8.70 8.70
N GLY A 59 -4.61 -7.44 8.26
CA GLY A 59 -5.32 -6.38 8.96
C GLY A 59 -4.58 -5.81 10.18
N GLN A 60 -3.57 -6.50 10.71
CA GLN A 60 -2.75 -6.06 11.84
C GLN A 60 -1.33 -6.62 11.80
N ILE A 61 -0.38 -5.88 12.40
CA ILE A 61 1.02 -6.29 12.51
C ILE A 61 1.59 -5.83 13.85
N LYS A 62 2.33 -6.74 14.52
CA LYS A 62 3.10 -6.43 15.74
C LYS A 62 4.54 -6.09 15.38
N THR A 63 5.03 -4.91 15.77
CA THR A 63 6.38 -4.45 15.46
C THR A 63 6.88 -3.44 16.48
N THR A 64 8.11 -2.93 16.32
CA THR A 64 8.61 -1.85 17.19
C THR A 64 7.93 -0.52 16.87
N VAL A 65 7.78 0.35 17.87
CA VAL A 65 7.13 1.67 17.74
C VAL A 65 7.75 2.49 16.60
N SER A 66 9.08 2.44 16.44
CA SER A 66 9.78 3.17 15.38
C SER A 66 9.36 2.71 13.99
N ARG A 67 9.26 1.39 13.76
CA ARG A 67 8.80 0.81 12.49
C ARG A 67 7.31 1.04 12.27
N ALA A 68 6.51 0.89 13.32
CA ALA A 68 5.07 1.14 13.29
C ALA A 68 4.74 2.55 12.74
N LYS A 69 5.46 3.56 13.24
CA LYS A 69 5.32 4.96 12.80
C LYS A 69 5.68 5.18 11.33
N GLU A 70 6.55 4.35 10.74
CA GLU A 70 6.93 4.46 9.33
C GLU A 70 5.98 3.66 8.41
N VAL A 71 5.47 2.52 8.88
CA VAL A 71 4.56 1.67 8.10
C VAL A 71 3.16 2.30 7.98
N ALA A 72 2.65 2.90 9.06
CA ALA A 72 1.30 3.47 9.08
C ALA A 72 1.04 4.49 7.94
N PRO A 73 1.86 5.53 7.73
CA PRO A 73 1.63 6.48 6.65
C PRO A 73 1.73 5.86 5.25
N ILE A 74 2.56 4.81 5.08
CA ILE A 74 2.67 4.10 3.80
C ILE A 74 1.39 3.31 3.53
N ALA A 75 0.89 2.57 4.52
CA ALA A 75 -0.36 1.83 4.41
C ALA A 75 -1.54 2.78 4.12
N GLU A 76 -1.61 3.92 4.79
CA GLU A 76 -2.64 4.92 4.55
C GLU A 76 -2.61 5.49 3.12
N LYS A 77 -1.41 5.71 2.56
CA LYS A 77 -1.26 6.10 1.15
C LYS A 77 -1.78 5.01 0.20
N MET A 78 -1.52 3.73 0.49
CA MET A 78 -2.02 2.61 -0.32
C MET A 78 -3.55 2.55 -0.27
N ILE A 79 -4.17 2.73 0.90
CA ILE A 79 -5.63 2.78 1.05
C ILE A 79 -6.22 3.98 0.29
N THR A 80 -5.58 5.15 0.36
CA THR A 80 -6.01 6.33 -0.39
C THR A 80 -5.97 6.10 -1.91
N LEU A 81 -4.95 5.41 -2.44
CA LEU A 81 -4.89 5.02 -3.85
C LEU A 81 -6.03 4.07 -4.22
N ALA A 82 -6.38 3.13 -3.34
CA ALA A 82 -7.45 2.16 -3.57
C ALA A 82 -8.85 2.77 -3.57
N LYS A 83 -9.09 3.86 -2.83
CA LYS A 83 -10.37 4.58 -2.87
C LYS A 83 -10.72 5.10 -4.27
N ASN A 84 -9.72 5.50 -5.05
CA ASN A 84 -9.87 5.91 -6.44
C ASN A 84 -9.41 4.75 -7.34
N ALA A 85 -10.27 3.75 -7.50
CA ALA A 85 -9.98 2.51 -8.23
C ALA A 85 -9.86 2.78 -9.74
N ASN A 86 -8.67 3.22 -10.17
CA ASN A 86 -8.32 3.31 -11.58
C ASN A 86 -7.05 2.49 -11.89
N LEU A 87 -6.84 2.15 -13.14
CA LEU A 87 -5.71 1.33 -13.58
C LEU A 87 -4.35 1.94 -13.19
N ALA A 88 -4.22 3.27 -13.24
CA ALA A 88 -2.98 3.96 -12.88
C ALA A 88 -2.66 3.79 -11.37
N ASN A 89 -3.67 3.90 -10.50
CA ASN A 89 -3.51 3.70 -9.06
C ASN A 89 -3.24 2.22 -8.73
N TYR A 90 -3.88 1.29 -9.42
CA TYR A 90 -3.61 -0.14 -9.29
C TYR A 90 -2.15 -0.47 -9.63
N ARG A 91 -1.63 0.02 -10.75
CA ARG A 91 -0.22 -0.14 -11.14
C ARG A 91 0.75 0.48 -10.12
N ARG A 92 0.39 1.63 -9.53
CA ARG A 92 1.18 2.24 -8.45
C ARG A 92 1.21 1.38 -7.19
N ALA A 93 0.07 0.80 -6.80
CA ALA A 93 0.01 -0.11 -5.66
C ALA A 93 0.84 -1.38 -5.91
N LEU A 94 0.74 -1.99 -7.10
CA LEU A 94 1.56 -3.15 -7.51
C LEU A 94 3.06 -2.85 -7.51
N SER A 95 3.48 -1.64 -7.87
CA SER A 95 4.89 -1.27 -7.82
C SER A 95 5.47 -1.23 -6.40
N TRP A 96 4.61 -1.09 -5.39
CA TRP A 96 5.00 -1.08 -3.99
C TRP A 96 4.78 -2.42 -3.29
N LEU A 97 3.62 -3.03 -3.46
CA LEU A 97 3.26 -4.30 -2.82
C LEU A 97 4.03 -5.47 -3.44
N THR A 98 4.40 -6.43 -2.60
CA THR A 98 5.18 -7.61 -3.05
C THR A 98 4.29 -8.76 -3.51
N LYS A 99 2.99 -8.75 -3.18
CA LYS A 99 2.01 -9.79 -3.51
C LYS A 99 0.86 -9.18 -4.31
N GLU A 100 0.55 -9.76 -5.46
CA GLU A 100 -0.57 -9.31 -6.30
C GLU A 100 -1.93 -9.54 -5.65
N ASP A 101 -2.11 -10.66 -4.96
CA ASP A 101 -3.37 -10.99 -4.27
C ASP A 101 -3.73 -9.95 -3.20
N VAL A 102 -2.71 -9.41 -2.50
CA VAL A 102 -2.92 -8.32 -1.54
C VAL A 102 -3.32 -7.02 -2.23
N ALA A 103 -2.79 -6.77 -3.44
CA ALA A 103 -3.23 -5.61 -4.23
C ALA A 103 -4.69 -5.77 -4.67
N LYS A 104 -5.11 -6.94 -5.12
CA LYS A 104 -6.52 -7.23 -5.44
C LYS A 104 -7.40 -7.00 -4.20
N LYS A 105 -7.07 -7.63 -3.07
CA LYS A 105 -7.76 -7.43 -1.80
C LYS A 105 -7.85 -5.95 -1.39
N LEU A 106 -6.78 -5.18 -1.61
CA LEU A 106 -6.74 -3.76 -1.30
C LEU A 106 -7.79 -2.97 -2.11
N PHE A 107 -7.96 -3.25 -3.40
CA PHE A 107 -8.90 -2.53 -4.27
C PHE A 107 -10.33 -3.06 -4.18
N ASP A 108 -10.53 -4.37 -4.00
CA ASP A 108 -11.84 -5.00 -4.01
C ASP A 108 -12.54 -4.91 -2.64
N GLU A 109 -11.80 -5.03 -1.54
CA GLU A 109 -12.34 -5.09 -0.19
C GLU A 109 -12.02 -3.84 0.64
N ILE A 110 -10.72 -3.48 0.75
CA ILE A 110 -10.27 -2.45 1.68
C ILE A 110 -10.65 -1.06 1.17
N GLY A 111 -10.46 -0.76 -0.13
CA GLY A 111 -10.80 0.53 -0.72
C GLY A 111 -12.25 0.94 -0.48
N PRO A 112 -13.22 0.10 -0.87
CA PRO A 112 -14.65 0.36 -0.64
C PRO A 112 -15.01 0.51 0.84
N LYS A 113 -14.42 -0.29 1.73
CA LYS A 113 -14.64 -0.20 3.18
C LYS A 113 -14.35 1.20 3.73
N TYR A 114 -13.34 1.87 3.19
CA TYR A 114 -12.92 3.21 3.65
C TYR A 114 -13.39 4.36 2.76
N ALA A 115 -14.31 4.13 1.82
CA ALA A 115 -14.77 5.15 0.86
C ALA A 115 -15.26 6.43 1.54
N SER A 116 -16.00 6.31 2.63
CA SER A 116 -16.56 7.44 3.39
C SER A 116 -15.58 8.10 4.36
N ARG A 117 -14.45 7.45 4.67
CA ARG A 117 -13.50 7.92 5.68
C ARG A 117 -12.38 8.76 5.07
N ASN A 118 -12.12 9.96 5.59
CA ASN A 118 -11.11 10.88 5.09
C ASN A 118 -9.81 10.83 5.92
N GLY A 119 -9.10 9.68 5.90
CA GLY A 119 -7.84 9.50 6.63
C GLY A 119 -7.97 8.73 7.93
N GLY A 120 -6.83 8.50 8.63
CA GLY A 120 -6.80 7.76 9.88
C GLY A 120 -7.28 6.31 9.74
N TYR A 121 -6.84 5.62 8.68
CA TYR A 121 -7.22 4.23 8.40
C TYR A 121 -6.49 3.23 9.29
N THR A 122 -5.41 3.68 9.94
CA THR A 122 -4.60 2.84 10.82
C THR A 122 -4.64 3.33 12.26
N ARG A 123 -4.55 2.38 13.18
CA ARG A 123 -4.42 2.65 14.63
C ARG A 123 -3.17 1.96 15.13
N GLY A 124 -2.30 2.72 15.83
CA GLY A 124 -1.12 2.18 16.52
C GLY A 124 -1.34 2.12 18.02
N VAL A 125 -1.25 0.92 18.60
CA VAL A 125 -1.40 0.69 20.05
C VAL A 125 -0.06 0.21 20.60
N LYS A 126 0.50 0.90 21.61
CA LYS A 126 1.72 0.46 22.31
C LYS A 126 1.37 -0.70 23.25
N ILE A 127 2.22 -1.74 23.25
CA ILE A 127 2.06 -2.94 24.10
C ILE A 127 3.14 -3.10 25.15
N GLY A 128 4.05 -2.13 25.26
CA GLY A 128 5.14 -2.16 26.21
C GLY A 128 6.46 -2.67 25.64
N PRO A 129 7.49 -2.83 26.50
CA PRO A 129 8.82 -3.26 26.08
C PRO A 129 8.87 -4.75 25.75
N ARG A 130 9.72 -5.10 24.78
CA ARG A 130 10.02 -6.49 24.42
C ARG A 130 10.96 -7.10 25.44
N ARG A 131 10.69 -8.36 25.83
CA ARG A 131 11.58 -9.12 26.69
C ARG A 131 12.94 -9.36 25.98
N GLY A 132 14.01 -9.10 26.68
CA GLY A 132 15.39 -9.29 26.20
C GLY A 132 16.10 -7.97 25.90
N ASP A 133 15.56 -7.12 25.04
CA ASP A 133 16.20 -5.86 24.62
C ASP A 133 15.44 -4.58 25.04
N ALA A 134 14.33 -4.73 25.76
CA ALA A 134 13.46 -3.64 26.21
C ALA A 134 12.97 -2.70 25.05
N ALA A 135 13.02 -3.15 23.79
CA ALA A 135 12.52 -2.36 22.67
C ALA A 135 11.02 -2.11 22.80
N GLU A 136 10.58 -0.86 22.70
CA GLU A 136 9.16 -0.52 22.71
C GLU A 136 8.42 -1.15 21.51
N MET A 137 7.39 -1.93 21.80
CA MET A 137 6.56 -2.62 20.80
C MET A 137 5.21 -1.93 20.60
N ALA A 138 4.71 -2.03 19.39
CA ALA A 138 3.36 -1.57 19.05
C ALA A 138 2.68 -2.55 18.10
N ILE A 139 1.35 -2.58 18.15
CA ILE A 139 0.49 -3.18 17.15
C ILE A 139 -0.04 -2.08 16.27
N VAL A 140 0.11 -2.22 14.95
CA VAL A 140 -0.58 -1.39 13.97
C VAL A 140 -1.71 -2.23 13.40
N GLN A 141 -2.92 -1.68 13.39
CA GLN A 141 -4.11 -2.34 12.88
C GLN A 141 -4.92 -1.42 11.97
N LEU A 142 -5.64 -2.01 11.03
CA LEU A 142 -6.65 -1.32 10.25
C LEU A 142 -7.91 -1.13 11.11
N VAL A 143 -8.53 0.05 11.01
CA VAL A 143 -9.69 0.46 11.86
C VAL A 143 -11.01 0.06 11.23
#